data_6fd8d1c4a5e7e4bc31d8788c548511ea
#
_entry.id   6fd8d1c4a5e7e4bc31d8788c548511ea
#
_cell.length_a   1.000
_cell.length_b   1.000
_cell.length_c   1.000
_cell.angle_alpha   90.00
_cell.angle_beta   90.00
_cell.angle_gamma   90.00
#
_symmetry.space_group_name_H-M   'P 1'
#
loop_
_entity.id
_entity.type
_entity.pdbx_description
1 polymer ?
#
loop_
_entity_poly.entity_id
_entity_poly.type
_entity_poly.pdbx_seq_one_letter_code
_entity_poly.pdbx_strand_id
1 'polypeptide(L)'
;MFFTDHRIEAVSQLGVFIREFVQGKSISNGHEDLAEELRAAITRSFRYNGWFVEENTIQALEAWGNELTKENLEAWREREGGTAEVNRTRVGIVMAGNLPLVGMHDFLSVFLSGHFALIKMSSDDQYLLPVLVKVLLRFDELFEGDWIFVEQLSDMGAVIATGSDNTSRYFEYYFGKYPNIIRKNRTSVAVLTGNESEDELKGLGADIFSYFGMGCRNVSHLLVPEGYDIQNVFANIVNYSDVVNNNKYGNNYDYYRALFLLNQDDFLENGFIVVRENEELHTPVSILHYSTYPESGPQARLEAWGDSVQCVVGQGHLPLGTAQKPRLWDYADGVNTLEFLKNL
;
A
#
# COMPACT_ATOMS: atom_id res chain seq x y z
N MET A 1 -8.60 25.39 6.14
CA MET A 1 -9.97 24.83 6.22
C MET A 1 -9.93 23.41 5.75
N PHE A 2 -10.54 22.51 6.50
CA PHE A 2 -10.53 21.05 6.31
C PHE A 2 -11.51 20.65 5.21
N PHE A 3 -11.08 19.86 4.24
CA PHE A 3 -11.89 19.22 3.19
C PHE A 3 -12.83 20.14 2.39
N THR A 4 -12.30 21.22 1.83
CA THR A 4 -13.10 22.16 1.01
C THR A 4 -13.52 21.55 -0.33
N ASP A 5 -14.66 22.01 -0.89
CA ASP A 5 -15.11 21.59 -2.22
C ASP A 5 -14.05 21.86 -3.29
N HIS A 6 -13.31 22.97 -3.16
CA HIS A 6 -12.25 23.34 -4.09
C HIS A 6 -11.10 22.32 -4.11
N ARG A 7 -10.68 21.79 -2.93
CA ARG A 7 -9.64 20.73 -2.86
C ARG A 7 -10.17 19.38 -3.34
N ILE A 8 -11.44 19.06 -3.06
CA ILE A 8 -12.09 17.86 -3.59
C ILE A 8 -12.10 17.92 -5.12
N GLU A 9 -12.49 19.05 -5.71
CA GLU A 9 -12.50 19.19 -7.17
C GLU A 9 -11.10 19.02 -7.76
N ALA A 10 -10.08 19.66 -7.18
CA ALA A 10 -8.70 19.50 -7.63
C ALA A 10 -8.22 18.02 -7.59
N VAL A 11 -8.48 17.31 -6.50
CA VAL A 11 -8.10 15.89 -6.37
C VAL A 11 -8.94 15.01 -7.29
N SER A 12 -10.20 15.35 -7.55
CA SER A 12 -11.01 14.60 -8.53
C SER A 12 -10.48 14.75 -9.96
N GLN A 13 -9.98 15.95 -10.34
CA GLN A 13 -9.32 16.19 -11.63
C GLN A 13 -8.00 15.42 -11.74
N LEU A 14 -7.23 15.30 -10.66
CA LEU A 14 -6.08 14.39 -10.61
C LEU A 14 -6.51 12.95 -10.87
N GLY A 15 -7.63 12.50 -10.29
CA GLY A 15 -8.21 11.18 -10.56
C GLY A 15 -8.61 10.99 -12.02
N VAL A 16 -9.19 12.02 -12.67
CA VAL A 16 -9.49 12.01 -14.11
C VAL A 16 -8.22 11.82 -14.94
N PHE A 17 -7.19 12.65 -14.69
CA PHE A 17 -5.91 12.55 -15.38
C PHE A 17 -5.28 11.15 -15.28
N ILE A 18 -5.27 10.57 -14.08
CA ILE A 18 -4.72 9.23 -13.86
C ILE A 18 -5.52 8.17 -14.65
N ARG A 19 -6.85 8.21 -14.62
CA ARG A 19 -7.70 7.27 -15.38
C ARG A 19 -7.51 7.37 -16.88
N GLU A 20 -7.44 8.59 -17.42
CA GLU A 20 -7.18 8.81 -18.86
C GLU A 20 -5.80 8.28 -19.25
N PHE A 21 -4.79 8.53 -18.43
CA PHE A 21 -3.43 8.05 -18.65
C PHE A 21 -3.38 6.52 -18.68
N VAL A 22 -3.92 5.84 -17.66
CA VAL A 22 -3.91 4.36 -17.56
C VAL A 22 -4.70 3.71 -18.68
N GLN A 23 -5.83 4.31 -19.09
CA GLN A 23 -6.67 3.78 -20.16
C GLN A 23 -6.15 4.10 -21.58
N GLY A 24 -5.03 4.79 -21.70
CA GLY A 24 -4.47 5.21 -23.00
C GLY A 24 -5.41 6.15 -23.78
N LYS A 25 -6.29 6.86 -23.09
CA LYS A 25 -7.20 7.84 -23.68
C LYS A 25 -6.49 9.16 -23.98
N SER A 26 -7.15 10.00 -24.80
CA SER A 26 -6.71 11.39 -24.95
C SER A 26 -6.79 12.08 -23.60
N ILE A 27 -5.70 12.76 -23.22
CA ILE A 27 -5.62 13.49 -21.96
C ILE A 27 -6.40 14.79 -22.10
N SER A 28 -7.31 15.04 -21.18
CA SER A 28 -8.10 16.26 -21.12
C SER A 28 -7.35 17.41 -20.44
N ASN A 29 -7.94 18.61 -20.50
CA ASN A 29 -7.51 19.81 -19.78
C ASN A 29 -6.08 20.29 -20.10
N GLY A 30 -5.47 19.91 -21.25
CA GLY A 30 -4.15 20.36 -21.66
C GLY A 30 -3.02 19.80 -20.79
N HIS A 31 -3.16 18.55 -20.33
CA HIS A 31 -2.16 17.87 -19.50
C HIS A 31 -1.33 16.82 -20.26
N GLU A 32 -1.26 16.90 -21.61
CA GLU A 32 -0.54 15.93 -22.47
C GLU A 32 0.94 15.87 -22.13
N ASP A 33 1.57 16.99 -21.84
CA ASP A 33 2.96 17.09 -21.44
C ASP A 33 3.21 16.43 -20.06
N LEU A 34 2.27 16.54 -19.12
CA LEU A 34 2.36 15.82 -17.84
C LEU A 34 2.21 14.31 -18.03
N ALA A 35 1.41 13.86 -18.99
CA ALA A 35 1.33 12.44 -19.33
C ALA A 35 2.66 11.91 -19.92
N GLU A 36 3.34 12.69 -20.74
CA GLU A 36 4.70 12.36 -21.23
C GLU A 36 5.70 12.32 -20.08
N GLU A 37 5.64 13.31 -19.18
CA GLU A 37 6.50 13.35 -17.99
C GLU A 37 6.24 12.15 -17.07
N LEU A 38 4.98 11.73 -16.90
CA LEU A 38 4.62 10.55 -16.10
C LEU A 38 5.15 9.26 -16.71
N ARG A 39 5.08 9.08 -18.06
CA ARG A 39 5.72 7.93 -18.74
C ARG A 39 7.22 7.90 -18.50
N ALA A 40 7.88 9.05 -18.58
CA ALA A 40 9.31 9.15 -18.30
C ALA A 40 9.62 8.85 -16.82
N ALA A 41 8.77 9.28 -15.89
CA ALA A 41 8.87 8.99 -14.45
C ALA A 41 8.74 7.50 -14.15
N ILE A 42 7.78 6.80 -14.77
CA ILE A 42 7.61 5.35 -14.66
C ILE A 42 8.88 4.62 -15.10
N THR A 43 9.42 4.98 -16.28
CA THR A 43 10.66 4.39 -16.78
C THR A 43 11.85 4.65 -15.85
N ARG A 44 11.94 5.85 -15.25
CA ARG A 44 13.00 6.18 -14.28
C ARG A 44 12.84 5.38 -13.00
N SER A 45 11.62 5.28 -12.48
CA SER A 45 11.31 4.53 -11.25
C SER A 45 11.79 3.09 -11.36
N PHE A 46 11.51 2.41 -12.46
CA PHE A 46 12.01 1.05 -12.71
C PHE A 46 13.54 0.96 -12.73
N ARG A 47 14.22 1.91 -13.36
CA ARG A 47 15.71 1.92 -13.43
C ARG A 47 16.34 2.08 -12.04
N TYR A 48 15.68 2.82 -11.16
CA TYR A 48 16.14 3.08 -9.81
C TYR A 48 15.78 1.95 -8.84
N ASN A 49 14.56 1.46 -8.98
CA ASN A 49 14.02 0.40 -8.14
C ASN A 49 13.42 -0.71 -9.01
N GLY A 50 14.15 -1.82 -9.20
CA GLY A 50 13.71 -2.95 -10.02
C GLY A 50 12.45 -3.68 -9.55
N TRP A 51 11.87 -3.29 -8.40
CA TRP A 51 10.55 -3.73 -7.96
C TRP A 51 9.42 -2.92 -8.61
N PHE A 52 9.72 -1.74 -9.16
CA PHE A 52 8.74 -0.83 -9.77
C PHE A 52 8.58 -1.12 -11.27
N VAL A 53 8.31 -2.38 -11.60
CA VAL A 53 7.97 -2.75 -12.98
C VAL A 53 6.77 -1.94 -13.46
N GLU A 54 6.67 -1.74 -14.77
CA GLU A 54 5.62 -0.91 -15.36
C GLU A 54 4.23 -1.39 -14.95
N GLU A 55 4.00 -2.71 -14.96
CA GLU A 55 2.73 -3.33 -14.58
C GLU A 55 2.31 -2.95 -13.15
N ASN A 56 3.22 -3.05 -12.18
CA ASN A 56 2.93 -2.69 -10.78
C ASN A 56 2.68 -1.18 -10.63
N THR A 57 3.40 -0.35 -11.37
CA THR A 57 3.21 1.10 -11.33
C THR A 57 1.88 1.50 -11.95
N ILE A 58 1.50 0.89 -13.06
CA ILE A 58 0.19 1.09 -13.70
C ILE A 58 -0.94 0.58 -12.78
N GLN A 59 -0.76 -0.58 -12.13
CA GLN A 59 -1.73 -1.08 -11.15
C GLN A 59 -1.95 -0.10 -9.99
N ALA A 60 -0.87 0.51 -9.46
CA ALA A 60 -0.98 1.53 -8.41
C ALA A 60 -1.71 2.79 -8.90
N LEU A 61 -1.37 3.26 -10.10
CA LEU A 61 -2.05 4.41 -10.72
C LEU A 61 -3.54 4.10 -10.96
N GLU A 62 -3.88 2.91 -11.47
CA GLU A 62 -5.26 2.50 -11.67
C GLU A 62 -6.05 2.48 -10.37
N ALA A 63 -5.49 1.92 -9.30
CA ALA A 63 -6.10 1.93 -7.97
C ALA A 63 -6.38 3.35 -7.50
N TRP A 64 -5.43 4.26 -7.60
CA TRP A 64 -5.62 5.68 -7.28
C TRP A 64 -6.64 6.36 -8.18
N GLY A 65 -6.57 6.15 -9.48
CA GLY A 65 -7.53 6.72 -10.42
C GLY A 65 -8.98 6.31 -10.13
N ASN A 66 -9.21 5.08 -9.68
CA ASN A 66 -10.51 4.55 -9.32
C ASN A 66 -11.03 5.10 -7.97
N GLU A 67 -10.14 5.35 -7.01
CA GLU A 67 -10.52 5.91 -5.71
C GLU A 67 -10.69 7.43 -5.73
N LEU A 68 -9.95 8.17 -6.56
CA LEU A 68 -10.01 9.63 -6.62
C LEU A 68 -11.17 10.12 -7.52
N THR A 69 -12.37 9.66 -7.23
CA THR A 69 -13.61 10.22 -7.81
C THR A 69 -14.23 11.24 -6.86
N LYS A 70 -15.01 12.15 -7.40
CA LYS A 70 -15.69 13.16 -6.59
C LYS A 70 -16.59 12.52 -5.54
N GLU A 71 -17.33 11.49 -5.93
CA GLU A 71 -18.22 10.73 -5.07
C GLU A 71 -17.48 10.07 -3.88
N ASN A 72 -16.33 9.44 -4.13
CA ASN A 72 -15.54 8.81 -3.08
C ASN A 72 -14.93 9.87 -2.14
N LEU A 73 -14.45 10.99 -2.68
CA LEU A 73 -13.89 12.09 -1.90
C LEU A 73 -14.96 12.77 -1.02
N GLU A 74 -16.15 12.97 -1.53
CA GLU A 74 -17.28 13.48 -0.77
C GLU A 74 -17.72 12.49 0.32
N ALA A 75 -17.81 11.21 0.00
CA ALA A 75 -18.09 10.16 0.97
C ALA A 75 -17.01 10.08 2.07
N TRP A 76 -15.74 10.28 1.71
CA TRP A 76 -14.65 10.33 2.68
C TRP A 76 -14.81 11.52 3.62
N ARG A 77 -15.07 12.72 3.07
CA ARG A 77 -15.36 13.92 3.86
C ARG A 77 -16.54 13.74 4.83
N GLU A 78 -17.63 13.14 4.36
CA GLU A 78 -18.81 12.92 5.20
C GLU A 78 -18.51 11.99 6.38
N ARG A 79 -17.73 10.93 6.15
CA ARG A 79 -17.30 10.01 7.21
C ARG A 79 -16.46 10.70 8.28
N GLU A 80 -15.68 11.72 7.89
CA GLU A 80 -14.83 12.50 8.81
C GLU A 80 -15.57 13.71 9.42
N GLY A 81 -16.87 13.79 9.29
CA GLY A 81 -17.71 14.82 9.91
C GLY A 81 -17.77 16.15 9.14
N GLY A 82 -17.50 16.12 7.83
CA GLY A 82 -17.65 17.28 6.96
C GLY A 82 -16.51 18.30 7.04
N THR A 83 -16.76 19.52 6.55
CA THR A 83 -15.80 20.62 6.60
C THR A 83 -15.65 21.18 8.01
N ALA A 84 -14.43 21.57 8.38
CA ALA A 84 -14.14 22.18 9.67
C ALA A 84 -13.06 23.27 9.52
N GLU A 85 -13.03 24.23 10.46
CA GLU A 85 -11.88 25.10 10.59
C GLU A 85 -10.76 24.36 11.32
N VAL A 86 -9.53 24.46 10.76
CA VAL A 86 -8.32 23.90 11.37
C VAL A 86 -7.24 24.96 11.42
N ASN A 87 -6.43 24.92 12.45
CA ASN A 87 -5.21 25.73 12.52
C ASN A 87 -4.18 25.13 11.57
N ARG A 88 -3.76 25.90 10.57
CA ARG A 88 -2.81 25.42 9.57
C ARG A 88 -1.47 25.07 10.22
N THR A 89 -1.15 23.80 10.26
CA THR A 89 0.08 23.25 10.85
C THR A 89 0.99 22.73 9.73
N ARG A 90 2.30 22.79 9.95
CA ARG A 90 3.29 22.15 9.07
C ARG A 90 3.43 20.69 9.48
N VAL A 91 3.03 19.76 8.61
CA VAL A 91 3.06 18.33 8.86
C VAL A 91 4.19 17.70 8.05
N GLY A 92 5.15 17.11 8.77
CA GLY A 92 6.22 16.32 8.15
C GLY A 92 5.68 14.97 7.70
N ILE A 93 5.98 14.59 6.45
CA ILE A 93 5.63 13.27 5.91
C ILE A 93 6.92 12.56 5.53
N VAL A 94 7.24 11.43 6.18
CA VAL A 94 8.30 10.53 5.76
C VAL A 94 7.67 9.37 5.00
N MET A 95 7.85 9.37 3.67
CA MET A 95 7.23 8.38 2.80
C MET A 95 8.05 7.10 2.75
N ALA A 96 7.37 5.96 2.81
CA ALA A 96 7.94 4.68 2.42
C ALA A 96 8.13 4.61 0.89
N GLY A 97 8.92 3.68 0.40
CA GLY A 97 9.18 3.49 -1.02
C GLY A 97 9.24 2.01 -1.43
N ASN A 98 8.58 1.15 -0.66
CA ASN A 98 8.49 -0.27 -1.00
C ASN A 98 7.48 -0.55 -2.13
N LEU A 99 6.47 0.30 -2.30
CA LEU A 99 5.46 0.24 -3.35
C LEU A 99 5.36 1.57 -4.09
N PRO A 100 4.99 1.58 -5.39
CA PRO A 100 4.72 2.80 -6.12
C PRO A 100 3.61 3.61 -5.45
N LEU A 101 3.86 4.90 -5.19
CA LEU A 101 2.90 5.85 -4.64
C LEU A 101 2.32 5.48 -3.25
N VAL A 102 3.03 4.65 -2.46
CA VAL A 102 2.55 4.25 -1.13
C VAL A 102 2.32 5.42 -0.18
N GLY A 103 3.11 6.50 -0.30
CA GLY A 103 2.96 7.71 0.49
C GLY A 103 1.87 8.69 0.03
N MET A 104 1.18 8.39 -1.08
CA MET A 104 0.19 9.31 -1.66
C MET A 104 -1.02 9.54 -0.75
N HIS A 105 -1.44 8.52 0.00
CA HIS A 105 -2.56 8.66 0.96
C HIS A 105 -2.26 9.70 2.04
N ASP A 106 -1.05 9.69 2.58
CA ASP A 106 -0.64 10.64 3.62
C ASP A 106 -0.55 12.06 3.05
N PHE A 107 0.01 12.22 1.84
CA PHE A 107 0.02 13.50 1.16
C PHE A 107 -1.39 14.04 0.93
N LEU A 108 -2.30 13.24 0.37
CA LEU A 108 -3.68 13.65 0.11
C LEU A 108 -4.42 13.97 1.41
N SER A 109 -4.20 13.21 2.48
CA SER A 109 -4.79 13.49 3.80
C SER A 109 -4.36 14.86 4.33
N VAL A 110 -3.05 15.18 4.26
CA VAL A 110 -2.52 16.49 4.69
C VAL A 110 -3.01 17.60 3.76
N PHE A 111 -3.01 17.40 2.46
CA PHE A 111 -3.51 18.37 1.48
C PHE A 111 -4.99 18.67 1.69
N LEU A 112 -5.85 17.64 1.75
CA LEU A 112 -7.30 17.79 1.92
C LEU A 112 -7.66 18.39 3.28
N SER A 113 -6.88 18.13 4.33
CA SER A 113 -7.08 18.75 5.65
C SER A 113 -6.70 20.23 5.72
N GLY A 114 -6.03 20.76 4.68
CA GLY A 114 -5.65 22.17 4.61
C GLY A 114 -4.37 22.52 5.39
N HIS A 115 -3.62 21.54 5.84
CA HIS A 115 -2.29 21.70 6.43
C HIS A 115 -1.22 21.90 5.37
N PHE A 116 -0.01 22.24 5.79
CA PHE A 116 1.16 22.37 4.93
C PHE A 116 1.98 21.07 4.99
N ALA A 117 2.24 20.43 3.85
CA ALA A 117 3.00 19.19 3.79
C ALA A 117 4.51 19.44 3.57
N LEU A 118 5.34 18.98 4.52
CA LEU A 118 6.79 18.85 4.36
C LEU A 118 7.08 17.41 3.94
N ILE A 119 7.38 17.18 2.66
CA ILE A 119 7.44 15.84 2.10
C ILE A 119 8.89 15.39 1.98
N LYS A 120 9.29 14.42 2.80
CA LYS A 120 10.53 13.67 2.64
C LYS A 120 10.22 12.37 1.91
N MET A 121 10.55 12.36 0.62
CA MET A 121 10.36 11.17 -0.21
C MET A 121 11.36 10.08 0.13
N SER A 122 10.99 8.83 -0.16
CA SER A 122 11.94 7.73 -0.20
C SER A 122 12.84 7.84 -1.41
N SER A 123 14.12 7.44 -1.29
CA SER A 123 15.00 7.28 -2.45
C SER A 123 14.45 6.28 -3.47
N ASP A 124 13.68 5.30 -3.01
CA ASP A 124 13.15 4.22 -3.84
C ASP A 124 11.87 4.60 -4.61
N ASP A 125 11.17 5.68 -4.22
CA ASP A 125 9.99 6.24 -4.92
C ASP A 125 10.03 7.78 -4.91
N GLN A 126 10.82 8.36 -5.82
CA GLN A 126 11.03 9.81 -5.86
C GLN A 126 10.57 10.48 -7.17
N TYR A 127 10.02 9.73 -8.13
CA TYR A 127 9.73 10.27 -9.45
C TYR A 127 8.25 10.44 -9.75
N LEU A 128 7.37 9.62 -9.17
CA LEU A 128 5.96 9.56 -9.54
C LEU A 128 5.15 10.71 -8.93
N LEU A 129 5.18 10.87 -7.61
CA LEU A 129 4.40 11.89 -6.91
C LEU A 129 4.71 13.32 -7.38
N PRO A 130 5.98 13.73 -7.65
CA PRO A 130 6.27 15.07 -8.14
C PRO A 130 5.61 15.43 -9.47
N VAL A 131 5.32 14.44 -10.33
CA VAL A 131 4.56 14.68 -11.57
C VAL A 131 3.08 14.84 -11.26
N LEU A 132 2.53 13.97 -10.42
CA LEU A 132 1.10 13.98 -10.08
C LEU A 132 0.67 15.28 -9.39
N VAL A 133 1.48 15.83 -8.50
CA VAL A 133 1.13 17.09 -7.81
C VAL A 133 1.11 18.30 -8.76
N LYS A 134 1.77 18.24 -9.92
CA LYS A 134 1.69 19.30 -10.94
C LYS A 134 0.28 19.42 -11.54
N VAL A 135 -0.51 18.35 -11.56
CA VAL A 135 -1.91 18.39 -11.97
C VAL A 135 -2.71 19.28 -11.01
N LEU A 136 -2.45 19.18 -9.69
CA LEU A 136 -3.09 20.03 -8.69
C LEU A 136 -2.69 21.51 -8.89
N LEU A 137 -1.42 21.80 -9.20
CA LEU A 137 -0.95 23.16 -9.48
C LEU A 137 -1.57 23.74 -10.76
N ARG A 138 -1.85 22.92 -11.76
CA ARG A 138 -2.56 23.39 -12.96
C ARG A 138 -4.04 23.68 -12.73
N PHE A 139 -4.63 23.01 -11.75
CA PHE A 139 -5.98 23.30 -11.32
C PHE A 139 -6.04 24.66 -10.59
N ASP A 140 -5.08 24.92 -9.69
CA ASP A 140 -4.95 26.19 -8.97
C ASP A 140 -3.50 26.42 -8.52
N GLU A 141 -2.86 27.47 -9.06
CA GLU A 141 -1.49 27.84 -8.73
C GLU A 141 -1.30 28.21 -7.24
N LEU A 142 -2.36 28.60 -6.54
CA LEU A 142 -2.32 28.89 -5.10
C LEU A 142 -1.94 27.67 -4.26
N PHE A 143 -2.10 26.47 -4.78
CA PHE A 143 -1.65 25.24 -4.11
C PHE A 143 -0.14 25.09 -4.02
N GLU A 144 0.66 25.89 -4.75
CA GLU A 144 2.13 25.93 -4.60
C GLU A 144 2.55 26.19 -3.15
N GLY A 145 1.72 26.93 -2.38
CA GLY A 145 1.92 27.19 -0.96
C GLY A 145 1.44 26.08 -0.02
N ASP A 146 1.08 24.89 -0.48
CA ASP A 146 0.52 23.82 0.35
C ASP A 146 1.49 22.67 0.65
N TRP A 147 2.57 22.54 -0.12
CA TRP A 147 3.61 21.52 0.12
C TRP A 147 4.99 21.95 -0.35
N ILE A 148 6.01 21.25 0.14
CA ILE A 148 7.38 21.31 -0.35
C ILE A 148 8.06 19.95 -0.19
N PHE A 149 8.86 19.55 -1.18
CA PHE A 149 9.74 18.38 -1.08
C PHE A 149 11.03 18.79 -0.38
N VAL A 150 11.45 18.01 0.62
CA VAL A 150 12.61 18.29 1.45
C VAL A 150 13.51 17.07 1.62
N GLU A 151 14.82 17.29 1.72
CA GLU A 151 15.77 16.24 2.04
C GLU A 151 15.73 15.85 3.53
N GLN A 152 15.42 16.80 4.38
CA GLN A 152 15.36 16.62 5.83
C GLN A 152 14.19 17.42 6.43
N LEU A 153 13.46 16.78 7.35
CA LEU A 153 12.36 17.43 8.06
C LEU A 153 12.89 18.39 9.13
N SER A 154 12.38 19.62 9.12
CA SER A 154 12.59 20.64 10.16
C SER A 154 11.35 21.53 10.29
N ASP A 155 11.20 22.20 11.42
CA ASP A 155 10.14 23.19 11.66
C ASP A 155 8.71 22.66 11.39
N MET A 156 8.45 21.41 11.79
CA MET A 156 7.12 20.78 11.73
C MET A 156 6.42 20.84 13.09
N GLY A 157 5.09 20.91 13.04
CA GLY A 157 4.22 20.83 14.23
C GLY A 157 3.69 19.42 14.47
N ALA A 158 3.69 18.56 13.46
CA ALA A 158 3.28 17.15 13.53
C ALA A 158 4.03 16.30 12.50
N VAL A 159 4.01 14.99 12.65
CA VAL A 159 4.72 14.05 11.75
C VAL A 159 3.88 12.81 11.45
N ILE A 160 3.88 12.42 10.18
CA ILE A 160 3.42 11.10 9.72
C ILE A 160 4.64 10.39 9.12
N ALA A 161 5.04 9.26 9.69
CA ALA A 161 6.23 8.55 9.23
C ALA A 161 5.95 7.06 9.05
N THR A 162 6.31 6.52 7.88
CA THR A 162 6.16 5.11 7.55
C THR A 162 7.53 4.50 7.29
N GLY A 163 7.86 3.40 7.96
CA GLY A 163 9.14 2.74 7.81
C GLY A 163 9.16 1.32 8.35
N SER A 164 10.30 0.62 8.17
CA SER A 164 10.53 -0.69 8.77
C SER A 164 10.61 -0.61 10.30
N ASP A 165 10.54 -1.75 10.99
CA ASP A 165 10.63 -1.81 12.46
C ASP A 165 11.91 -1.19 12.99
N ASN A 166 13.04 -1.37 12.29
CA ASN A 166 14.29 -0.71 12.65
C ASN A 166 14.20 0.81 12.47
N THR A 167 13.61 1.27 11.37
CA THR A 167 13.46 2.69 11.07
C THR A 167 12.47 3.36 12.02
N SER A 168 11.40 2.66 12.43
CA SER A 168 10.38 3.19 13.34
C SER A 168 10.96 3.57 14.70
N ARG A 169 11.95 2.82 15.21
CA ARG A 169 12.66 3.17 16.47
C ARG A 169 13.39 4.52 16.37
N TYR A 170 14.01 4.81 15.21
CA TYR A 170 14.60 6.11 14.95
C TYR A 170 13.55 7.21 14.86
N PHE A 171 12.38 6.91 14.22
CA PHE A 171 11.29 7.87 14.16
C PHE A 171 10.73 8.18 15.55
N GLU A 172 10.53 7.18 16.40
CA GLU A 172 10.12 7.37 17.79
C GLU A 172 11.11 8.27 18.56
N TYR A 173 12.41 8.06 18.37
CA TYR A 173 13.44 8.87 19.00
C TYR A 173 13.45 10.34 18.52
N TYR A 174 13.39 10.57 17.20
CA TYR A 174 13.48 11.91 16.64
C TYR A 174 12.15 12.66 16.64
N PHE A 175 11.04 11.97 16.46
CA PHE A 175 9.72 12.56 16.25
C PHE A 175 8.77 12.37 17.42
N GLY A 176 9.09 11.55 18.41
CA GLY A 176 8.22 11.27 19.56
C GLY A 176 7.83 12.50 20.40
N LYS A 177 8.57 13.61 20.26
CA LYS A 177 8.24 14.89 20.92
C LYS A 177 7.14 15.71 20.22
N TYR A 178 6.78 15.35 18.98
CA TYR A 178 5.71 15.96 18.21
C TYR A 178 4.45 15.09 18.25
N PRO A 179 3.24 15.64 18.07
CA PRO A 179 2.10 14.83 17.63
C PRO A 179 2.52 14.01 16.42
N ASN A 180 2.30 12.69 16.45
CA ASN A 180 2.81 11.84 15.38
C ASN A 180 1.95 10.62 15.11
N ILE A 181 2.05 10.12 13.87
CA ILE A 181 1.66 8.77 13.45
C ILE A 181 2.93 8.09 12.96
N ILE A 182 3.41 7.08 13.67
CA ILE A 182 4.57 6.28 13.27
C ILE A 182 4.09 4.88 12.97
N ARG A 183 4.15 4.51 11.66
CA ARG A 183 3.73 3.20 11.18
C ARG A 183 4.89 2.24 11.12
N LYS A 184 4.60 0.99 11.53
CA LYS A 184 5.54 -0.13 11.55
C LYS A 184 5.20 -1.14 10.45
N ASN A 185 6.07 -2.14 10.28
CA ASN A 185 5.75 -3.25 9.39
C ASN A 185 4.54 -4.01 9.89
N ARG A 186 3.62 -4.27 8.97
CA ARG A 186 2.50 -5.19 9.13
C ARG A 186 2.42 -6.10 7.93
N THR A 187 1.63 -7.15 8.05
CA THR A 187 1.31 -8.02 6.93
C THR A 187 -0.14 -8.44 6.98
N SER A 188 -0.62 -9.15 5.96
CA SER A 188 -2.00 -9.61 5.91
C SER A 188 -2.10 -11.13 5.90
N VAL A 189 -3.27 -11.61 6.27
CA VAL A 189 -3.56 -13.02 6.49
C VAL A 189 -4.77 -13.43 5.65
N ALA A 190 -4.75 -14.65 5.11
CA ALA A 190 -5.94 -15.26 4.54
C ALA A 190 -6.48 -16.36 5.46
N VAL A 191 -7.79 -16.35 5.68
CA VAL A 191 -8.52 -17.41 6.38
C VAL A 191 -9.25 -18.26 5.34
N LEU A 192 -8.78 -19.50 5.16
CA LEU A 192 -9.36 -20.46 4.24
C LEU A 192 -10.20 -21.49 5.00
N THR A 193 -11.18 -22.07 4.35
CA THR A 193 -12.14 -23.02 4.94
C THR A 193 -12.11 -24.40 4.31
N GLY A 194 -11.47 -24.49 3.13
CA GLY A 194 -11.48 -25.67 2.28
C GLY A 194 -12.66 -25.74 1.30
N ASN A 195 -13.51 -24.71 1.30
CA ASN A 195 -14.66 -24.61 0.40
C ASN A 195 -14.55 -23.48 -0.63
N GLU A 196 -13.34 -22.87 -0.74
CA GLU A 196 -13.11 -21.79 -1.67
C GLU A 196 -13.27 -22.29 -3.12
N SER A 197 -13.94 -21.48 -3.95
CA SER A 197 -14.00 -21.68 -5.38
C SER A 197 -12.63 -21.43 -6.04
N GLU A 198 -12.43 -21.94 -7.25
CA GLU A 198 -11.22 -21.67 -8.03
C GLU A 198 -10.99 -20.16 -8.23
N ASP A 199 -12.06 -19.38 -8.43
CA ASP A 199 -11.95 -17.95 -8.67
C ASP A 199 -11.55 -17.20 -7.39
N GLU A 200 -12.00 -17.63 -6.21
CA GLU A 200 -11.55 -17.12 -4.92
C GLU A 200 -10.06 -17.43 -4.67
N LEU A 201 -9.63 -18.66 -4.98
CA LEU A 201 -8.20 -19.03 -4.84
C LEU A 201 -7.31 -18.31 -5.87
N LYS A 202 -7.80 -18.06 -7.11
CA LYS A 202 -7.10 -17.16 -8.05
C LYS A 202 -7.01 -15.73 -7.52
N GLY A 203 -8.08 -15.25 -6.87
CA GLY A 203 -8.09 -13.96 -6.18
C GLY A 203 -7.05 -13.89 -5.06
N LEU A 204 -6.92 -14.96 -4.25
CA LEU A 204 -5.87 -15.08 -3.25
C LEU A 204 -4.46 -14.89 -3.86
N GLY A 205 -4.24 -15.40 -5.08
CA GLY A 205 -2.99 -15.16 -5.79
C GLY A 205 -2.70 -13.67 -5.99
N ALA A 206 -3.71 -12.84 -6.31
CA ALA A 206 -3.52 -11.39 -6.37
C ALA A 206 -3.16 -10.80 -5.01
N ASP A 207 -3.78 -11.27 -3.92
CA ASP A 207 -3.46 -10.80 -2.57
C ASP A 207 -2.03 -11.18 -2.14
N ILE A 208 -1.48 -12.29 -2.64
CA ILE A 208 -0.11 -12.74 -2.36
C ILE A 208 0.91 -12.00 -3.23
N PHE A 209 0.71 -11.97 -4.56
CA PHE A 209 1.76 -11.63 -5.54
C PHE A 209 1.74 -10.20 -6.05
N SER A 210 0.66 -9.44 -5.89
CA SER A 210 0.66 -8.02 -6.27
C SER A 210 1.87 -7.33 -5.64
N TYR A 211 2.55 -6.50 -6.43
CA TYR A 211 3.77 -5.82 -5.98
C TYR A 211 4.85 -6.79 -5.41
N PHE A 212 4.89 -8.01 -5.93
CA PHE A 212 5.83 -9.06 -5.48
C PHE A 212 5.72 -9.43 -3.99
N GLY A 213 4.59 -9.23 -3.37
CA GLY A 213 4.37 -9.53 -1.95
C GLY A 213 4.99 -8.52 -0.98
N MET A 214 5.40 -7.33 -1.43
CA MET A 214 6.15 -6.36 -0.62
C MET A 214 5.29 -5.37 0.18
N GLY A 215 3.98 -5.37 0.01
CA GLY A 215 3.07 -4.47 0.71
C GLY A 215 2.57 -5.05 2.04
N CYS A 216 2.20 -4.17 2.97
CA CYS A 216 1.58 -4.60 4.23
C CYS A 216 0.22 -5.30 4.04
N ARG A 217 -0.45 -5.06 2.91
CA ARG A 217 -1.71 -5.73 2.54
C ARG A 217 -1.49 -7.03 1.74
N ASN A 218 -0.24 -7.42 1.46
CA ASN A 218 0.02 -8.73 0.87
C ASN A 218 -0.16 -9.84 1.92
N VAL A 219 -0.79 -10.93 1.49
CA VAL A 219 -0.97 -12.11 2.32
C VAL A 219 0.36 -12.86 2.39
N SER A 220 0.90 -12.96 3.60
CA SER A 220 2.11 -13.73 3.91
C SER A 220 1.84 -14.98 4.73
N HIS A 221 0.63 -15.13 5.27
CA HIS A 221 0.25 -16.25 6.10
C HIS A 221 -1.17 -16.74 5.78
N LEU A 222 -1.33 -18.05 5.64
CA LEU A 222 -2.63 -18.71 5.49
C LEU A 222 -3.03 -19.38 6.79
N LEU A 223 -4.22 -19.07 7.30
CA LEU A 223 -4.89 -19.86 8.33
C LEU A 223 -5.80 -20.85 7.66
N VAL A 224 -5.58 -22.13 7.87
CA VAL A 224 -6.29 -23.24 7.23
C VAL A 224 -6.89 -24.20 8.27
N PRO A 225 -8.01 -24.89 8.00
CA PRO A 225 -8.52 -25.89 8.92
C PRO A 225 -7.60 -27.13 8.97
N GLU A 226 -7.68 -27.89 10.05
CA GLU A 226 -6.99 -29.18 10.14
C GLU A 226 -7.33 -30.09 8.95
N GLY A 227 -6.31 -30.71 8.33
CA GLY A 227 -6.46 -31.58 7.17
C GLY A 227 -6.66 -30.85 5.84
N TYR A 228 -6.46 -29.53 5.80
CA TYR A 228 -6.51 -28.78 4.55
C TYR A 228 -5.41 -29.21 3.58
N ASP A 229 -5.79 -29.49 2.32
CA ASP A 229 -4.83 -29.79 1.27
C ASP A 229 -4.26 -28.47 0.67
N ILE A 230 -3.08 -28.09 1.11
CA ILE A 230 -2.39 -26.88 0.66
C ILE A 230 -2.05 -26.92 -0.85
N GLN A 231 -2.06 -28.09 -1.51
CA GLN A 231 -1.85 -28.19 -2.94
C GLN A 231 -2.97 -27.54 -3.76
N ASN A 232 -4.17 -27.40 -3.18
CA ASN A 232 -5.25 -26.67 -3.82
C ASN A 232 -4.89 -25.18 -4.06
N VAL A 233 -4.11 -24.58 -3.15
CA VAL A 233 -3.61 -23.21 -3.35
C VAL A 233 -2.65 -23.19 -4.54
N PHE A 234 -1.68 -24.09 -4.59
CA PHE A 234 -0.70 -24.14 -5.69
C PHE A 234 -1.36 -24.27 -7.07
N ALA A 235 -2.38 -25.11 -7.19
CA ALA A 235 -3.07 -25.34 -8.48
C ALA A 235 -3.73 -24.05 -8.99
N ASN A 236 -4.20 -23.17 -8.10
CA ASN A 236 -4.96 -21.98 -8.46
C ASN A 236 -4.12 -20.69 -8.56
N ILE A 237 -2.88 -20.69 -8.05
CA ILE A 237 -1.97 -19.53 -8.15
C ILE A 237 -0.98 -19.64 -9.31
N VAL A 238 -1.01 -20.68 -10.11
CA VAL A 238 -0.06 -20.93 -11.21
C VAL A 238 0.02 -19.79 -12.22
N ASN A 239 -1.07 -19.04 -12.39
CA ASN A 239 -1.12 -17.87 -13.29
C ASN A 239 -0.19 -16.72 -12.85
N TYR A 240 0.34 -16.77 -11.63
CA TYR A 240 1.29 -15.78 -11.11
C TYR A 240 2.76 -16.23 -11.26
N SER A 241 3.02 -17.36 -11.95
CA SER A 241 4.37 -17.91 -12.10
C SER A 241 5.39 -16.94 -12.69
N ASP A 242 4.94 -15.97 -13.50
CA ASP A 242 5.81 -14.96 -14.13
C ASP A 242 6.50 -14.01 -13.13
N VAL A 243 6.08 -13.98 -11.86
CA VAL A 243 6.74 -13.16 -10.83
C VAL A 243 8.22 -13.53 -10.65
N VAL A 244 8.58 -14.80 -10.90
CA VAL A 244 9.96 -15.29 -10.80
C VAL A 244 10.88 -14.69 -11.87
N ASN A 245 10.31 -14.16 -12.96
CA ASN A 245 11.06 -13.49 -14.03
C ASN A 245 11.63 -12.13 -13.58
N ASN A 246 11.11 -11.55 -12.49
CA ASN A 246 11.77 -10.41 -11.86
C ASN A 246 13.03 -10.89 -11.15
N ASN A 247 14.18 -10.36 -11.53
CA ASN A 247 15.48 -10.79 -11.00
C ASN A 247 15.58 -10.70 -9.47
N LYS A 248 14.98 -9.68 -8.86
CA LYS A 248 15.00 -9.53 -7.39
C LYS A 248 14.12 -10.59 -6.72
N TYR A 249 12.94 -10.87 -7.28
CA TYR A 249 12.05 -11.91 -6.78
C TYR A 249 12.67 -13.30 -6.95
N GLY A 250 13.14 -13.64 -8.15
CA GLY A 250 13.79 -14.91 -8.44
C GLY A 250 15.01 -15.16 -7.57
N ASN A 251 15.86 -14.14 -7.34
CA ASN A 251 17.00 -14.26 -6.43
C ASN A 251 16.57 -14.53 -4.98
N ASN A 252 15.48 -13.93 -4.49
CA ASN A 252 14.94 -14.24 -3.16
C ASN A 252 14.44 -15.69 -3.11
N TYR A 253 13.68 -16.11 -4.12
CA TYR A 253 13.18 -17.49 -4.22
C TYR A 253 14.33 -18.51 -4.17
N ASP A 254 15.35 -18.37 -5.01
CA ASP A 254 16.51 -19.27 -5.07
C ASP A 254 17.30 -19.28 -3.76
N TYR A 255 17.48 -18.10 -3.16
CA TYR A 255 18.21 -17.97 -1.89
C TYR A 255 17.51 -18.72 -0.75
N TYR A 256 16.23 -18.47 -0.52
CA TYR A 256 15.50 -19.11 0.58
C TYR A 256 15.26 -20.59 0.33
N ARG A 257 14.99 -20.98 -0.91
CA ARG A 257 14.92 -22.39 -1.29
C ARG A 257 16.22 -23.13 -0.97
N ALA A 258 17.36 -22.56 -1.34
CA ALA A 258 18.68 -23.16 -1.02
C ALA A 258 18.92 -23.21 0.49
N LEU A 259 18.55 -22.16 1.23
CA LEU A 259 18.69 -22.10 2.68
C LEU A 259 17.88 -23.20 3.37
N PHE A 260 16.61 -23.40 2.99
CA PHE A 260 15.75 -24.42 3.56
C PHE A 260 16.24 -25.83 3.23
N LEU A 261 16.74 -26.08 2.01
CA LEU A 261 17.36 -27.35 1.63
C LEU A 261 18.61 -27.66 2.47
N LEU A 262 19.47 -26.68 2.70
CA LEU A 262 20.67 -26.82 3.51
C LEU A 262 20.35 -27.11 5.00
N ASN A 263 19.30 -26.48 5.51
CA ASN A 263 18.82 -26.68 6.88
C ASN A 263 18.02 -27.99 7.05
N GLN A 264 17.67 -28.65 5.96
CA GLN A 264 16.75 -29.80 5.94
C GLN A 264 15.37 -29.48 6.50
N ASP A 265 14.91 -28.24 6.25
CA ASP A 265 13.58 -27.80 6.61
C ASP A 265 12.53 -28.42 5.67
N ASP A 266 11.35 -28.75 6.21
CA ASP A 266 10.22 -29.21 5.40
C ASP A 266 9.56 -28.00 4.72
N PHE A 267 9.33 -28.09 3.40
CA PHE A 267 8.61 -27.11 2.62
C PHE A 267 8.04 -27.71 1.33
N LEU A 268 7.07 -27.02 0.76
CA LEU A 268 6.52 -27.26 -0.57
C LEU A 268 6.91 -26.12 -1.50
N GLU A 269 7.08 -26.40 -2.79
CA GLU A 269 7.39 -25.39 -3.81
C GLU A 269 6.76 -25.73 -5.16
N ASN A 270 6.59 -24.72 -6.01
CA ASN A 270 6.07 -24.89 -7.37
C ASN A 270 6.90 -24.12 -8.43
N GLY A 271 8.13 -23.76 -8.12
CA GLY A 271 9.04 -23.08 -9.02
C GLY A 271 9.04 -21.54 -8.91
N PHE A 272 8.15 -20.94 -8.14
CA PHE A 272 8.10 -19.48 -7.95
C PHE A 272 7.70 -19.04 -6.51
N ILE A 273 7.20 -19.94 -5.67
CA ILE A 273 6.93 -19.67 -4.26
C ILE A 273 7.26 -20.89 -3.42
N VAL A 274 7.77 -20.66 -2.23
CA VAL A 274 7.96 -21.66 -1.17
C VAL A 274 6.85 -21.51 -0.15
N VAL A 275 6.20 -22.62 0.22
CA VAL A 275 5.16 -22.66 1.25
C VAL A 275 5.61 -23.55 2.39
N ARG A 276 5.49 -23.07 3.62
CA ARG A 276 5.94 -23.80 4.82
C ARG A 276 4.87 -23.76 5.90
N GLU A 277 4.73 -24.87 6.61
CA GLU A 277 4.04 -24.87 7.89
C GLU A 277 4.89 -24.14 8.93
N ASN A 278 4.42 -23.00 9.41
CA ASN A 278 5.13 -22.16 10.35
C ASN A 278 4.12 -21.20 11.05
N GLU A 279 4.39 -20.91 12.31
CA GLU A 279 3.56 -20.01 13.12
C GLU A 279 3.92 -18.53 12.98
N GLU A 280 5.06 -18.22 12.37
CA GLU A 280 5.52 -16.85 12.16
C GLU A 280 4.64 -16.13 11.13
N LEU A 281 4.18 -14.92 11.51
CA LEU A 281 3.29 -14.13 10.68
C LEU A 281 4.01 -13.50 9.47
N HIS A 282 5.21 -12.95 9.69
CA HIS A 282 5.95 -12.26 8.64
C HIS A 282 6.84 -13.23 7.85
N THR A 283 6.86 -13.07 6.53
CA THR A 283 7.70 -13.87 5.63
C THR A 283 8.57 -12.97 4.76
N PRO A 284 9.75 -13.47 4.34
CA PRO A 284 10.48 -12.88 3.23
C PRO A 284 9.70 -12.96 1.91
N VAL A 285 10.11 -12.17 0.92
CA VAL A 285 9.58 -12.26 -0.45
C VAL A 285 9.75 -13.70 -0.97
N SER A 286 8.76 -14.18 -1.70
CA SER A 286 8.66 -15.55 -2.27
C SER A 286 8.39 -16.68 -1.25
N ILE A 287 8.14 -16.35 0.00
CA ILE A 287 7.78 -17.32 1.04
C ILE A 287 6.33 -17.04 1.49
N LEU A 288 5.59 -18.12 1.69
CA LEU A 288 4.24 -18.09 2.26
C LEU A 288 4.20 -19.08 3.43
N HIS A 289 3.79 -18.63 4.57
CA HIS A 289 3.56 -19.52 5.70
C HIS A 289 2.10 -19.97 5.74
N TYR A 290 1.86 -21.11 6.35
CA TYR A 290 0.52 -21.51 6.76
C TYR A 290 0.57 -22.17 8.14
N SER A 291 -0.52 -22.05 8.86
CA SER A 291 -0.77 -22.79 10.11
C SER A 291 -2.22 -23.22 10.20
N THR A 292 -2.45 -24.29 10.95
CA THR A 292 -3.79 -24.83 11.13
C THR A 292 -4.53 -24.13 12.29
N TYR A 293 -5.84 -24.02 12.15
CA TYR A 293 -6.71 -23.60 13.24
C TYR A 293 -7.68 -24.72 13.64
N PRO A 294 -8.08 -24.80 14.92
CA PRO A 294 -9.00 -25.82 15.42
C PRO A 294 -10.45 -25.59 14.96
N GLU A 295 -11.34 -26.55 15.22
CA GLU A 295 -12.77 -26.43 14.89
C GLU A 295 -13.44 -25.19 15.50
N SER A 296 -12.91 -24.64 16.60
CA SER A 296 -13.37 -23.38 17.19
C SER A 296 -13.10 -22.14 16.33
N GLY A 297 -12.35 -22.29 15.24
CA GLY A 297 -12.07 -21.23 14.28
C GLY A 297 -10.74 -20.51 14.50
N PRO A 298 -10.37 -19.55 13.61
CA PRO A 298 -9.11 -18.87 13.60
C PRO A 298 -9.01 -17.68 14.58
N GLN A 299 -10.12 -17.29 15.24
CA GLN A 299 -10.25 -16.04 15.97
C GLN A 299 -9.17 -15.85 17.04
N ALA A 300 -8.87 -16.87 17.83
CA ALA A 300 -7.85 -16.80 18.89
C ALA A 300 -6.45 -16.48 18.30
N ARG A 301 -6.13 -16.99 17.10
CA ARG A 301 -4.87 -16.70 16.42
C ARG A 301 -4.83 -15.26 15.89
N LEU A 302 -5.90 -14.81 15.27
CA LEU A 302 -6.02 -13.43 14.78
C LEU A 302 -5.89 -12.42 15.94
N GLU A 303 -6.53 -12.69 17.09
CA GLU A 303 -6.40 -11.87 18.29
C GLU A 303 -4.97 -11.85 18.85
N ALA A 304 -4.28 -12.98 18.83
CA ALA A 304 -2.89 -13.06 19.30
C ALA A 304 -1.93 -12.25 18.43
N TRP A 305 -2.17 -12.18 17.13
CA TRP A 305 -1.38 -11.34 16.21
C TRP A 305 -1.75 -9.85 16.29
N GLY A 306 -3.01 -9.55 16.60
CA GLY A 306 -3.51 -8.19 16.88
C GLY A 306 -3.04 -7.16 15.86
N ASP A 307 -2.37 -6.12 16.36
CA ASP A 307 -1.88 -4.99 15.55
C ASP A 307 -0.80 -5.35 14.52
N SER A 308 -0.26 -6.55 14.51
CA SER A 308 0.70 -6.99 13.48
C SER A 308 0.02 -7.33 12.14
N VAL A 309 -1.33 -7.48 12.15
CA VAL A 309 -2.13 -7.78 10.96
C VAL A 309 -2.73 -6.50 10.39
N GLN A 310 -2.45 -6.23 9.10
CA GLN A 310 -3.02 -5.07 8.40
C GLN A 310 -4.45 -5.31 7.95
N CYS A 311 -4.70 -6.46 7.32
CA CYS A 311 -6.04 -6.89 6.97
C CYS A 311 -6.14 -8.42 6.92
N VAL A 312 -7.36 -8.92 6.99
CA VAL A 312 -7.68 -10.34 6.85
C VAL A 312 -8.58 -10.48 5.63
N VAL A 313 -8.28 -11.45 4.76
CA VAL A 313 -9.12 -11.85 3.63
C VAL A 313 -9.67 -13.26 3.86
N GLY A 314 -10.77 -13.59 3.21
CA GLY A 314 -11.41 -14.90 3.29
C GLY A 314 -12.72 -14.88 4.07
N GLN A 315 -13.15 -16.03 4.57
CA GLN A 315 -14.47 -16.17 5.16
C GLN A 315 -14.70 -15.24 6.35
N GLY A 316 -15.77 -14.44 6.27
CA GLY A 316 -16.16 -13.49 7.34
C GLY A 316 -15.34 -12.19 7.37
N HIS A 317 -14.43 -12.02 6.42
CA HIS A 317 -13.53 -10.89 6.29
C HIS A 317 -13.63 -10.25 4.89
N LEU A 318 -12.59 -9.54 4.45
CA LEU A 318 -12.54 -9.02 3.09
C LEU A 318 -12.59 -10.18 2.07
N PRO A 319 -13.26 -10.04 0.93
CA PRO A 319 -13.23 -11.07 -0.10
C PRO A 319 -11.80 -11.34 -0.59
N LEU A 320 -11.48 -12.61 -0.88
CA LEU A 320 -10.22 -12.99 -1.53
C LEU A 320 -10.05 -12.22 -2.85
N GLY A 321 -8.84 -11.73 -3.11
CA GLY A 321 -8.54 -10.89 -4.28
C GLY A 321 -8.82 -9.40 -4.10
N THR A 322 -9.13 -8.95 -2.89
CA THR A 322 -9.45 -7.53 -2.62
C THR A 322 -8.51 -6.83 -1.64
N ALA A 323 -7.53 -7.54 -1.06
CA ALA A 323 -6.59 -6.94 -0.13
C ALA A 323 -5.88 -5.69 -0.69
N GLN A 324 -5.58 -5.68 -1.98
CA GLN A 324 -4.89 -4.59 -2.66
C GLN A 324 -5.82 -3.46 -3.17
N LYS A 325 -7.08 -3.44 -2.73
CA LYS A 325 -8.09 -2.45 -3.14
C LYS A 325 -8.66 -1.70 -1.93
N PRO A 326 -7.81 -1.04 -1.11
CA PRO A 326 -8.31 -0.26 0.02
C PRO A 326 -9.11 0.94 -0.48
N ARG A 327 -10.16 1.29 0.26
CA ARG A 327 -10.89 2.55 0.06
C ARG A 327 -10.10 3.70 0.72
N LEU A 328 -10.43 4.95 0.37
CA LEU A 328 -9.80 6.13 0.97
C LEU A 328 -9.88 6.16 2.50
N TRP A 329 -10.90 5.56 3.08
CA TRP A 329 -11.12 5.47 4.54
C TRP A 329 -10.62 4.17 5.18
N ASP A 330 -9.94 3.30 4.42
CA ASP A 330 -9.26 2.11 4.96
C ASP A 330 -7.85 2.51 5.39
N TYR A 331 -7.78 3.24 6.49
CA TYR A 331 -6.52 3.80 7.00
C TYR A 331 -5.48 2.74 7.32
N ALA A 332 -4.24 3.03 6.94
CA ALA A 332 -3.12 2.17 7.31
C ALA A 332 -3.02 2.06 8.84
N ASP A 333 -2.76 0.85 9.33
CA ASP A 333 -2.64 0.52 10.75
C ASP A 333 -3.91 0.77 11.57
N GLY A 334 -5.06 0.97 10.91
CA GLY A 334 -6.31 1.33 11.60
C GLY A 334 -6.30 2.71 12.24
N VAL A 335 -5.26 3.53 11.99
CA VAL A 335 -5.14 4.88 12.56
C VAL A 335 -5.76 5.90 11.60
N ASN A 336 -6.87 6.52 12.04
CA ASN A 336 -7.52 7.57 11.25
C ASN A 336 -6.65 8.81 11.12
N THR A 337 -5.98 8.91 9.97
CA THR A 337 -5.05 10.02 9.66
C THR A 337 -5.77 11.37 9.63
N LEU A 338 -7.01 11.41 9.11
CA LEU A 338 -7.74 12.68 9.02
C LEU A 338 -8.25 13.16 10.39
N GLU A 339 -8.68 12.24 11.26
CA GLU A 339 -9.03 12.58 12.64
C GLU A 339 -7.81 13.14 13.39
N PHE A 340 -6.64 12.50 13.22
CA PHE A 340 -5.39 13.02 13.78
C PHE A 340 -5.10 14.44 13.29
N LEU A 341 -5.18 14.68 11.98
CA LEU A 341 -4.91 15.98 11.37
C LEU A 341 -5.94 17.04 11.80
N LYS A 342 -7.20 16.66 11.98
CA LYS A 342 -8.27 17.57 12.43
C LYS A 342 -8.05 18.10 13.85
N ASN A 343 -7.32 17.35 14.67
CA ASN A 343 -7.06 17.66 16.08
C ASN A 343 -5.71 18.41 16.30
N LEU A 344 -5.01 18.81 15.24
CA LEU A 344 -3.79 19.62 15.32
C LEU A 344 -4.16 21.11 15.41
#